data_b969df0a05a147a59374892d6ac80276
#
_entry.id   b969df0a05a147a59374892d6ac80276
#
_cell.length_a   1.000
_cell.length_b   1.000
_cell.length_c   1.000
_cell.angle_alpha   90.00
_cell.angle_beta   90.00
_cell.angle_gamma   90.00
#
_symmetry.space_group_name_H-M   'P 1'
#
loop_
_entity.id
_entity.type
_entity.pdbx_description
1 polymer ?
#
loop_
_entity_poly.entity_id
_entity_poly.type
_entity_poly.pdbx_seq_one_letter_code
_entity_poly.pdbx_strand_id
1 'polypeptide(L)'
;MKKILISIVILAAVGLGYLSWHTPSQATAPTAAKSAPAPEVAVVTMQEKSVTLTSELPGRTAVYQVAEIRPQVGGIIQKRAFTEGTEVKAGDLLYQIDPSTYEVTVTQAKAAVAKAKAELEPARLKAVRYRDLIRTKAVSQQDHDEVQAALALAEANVSSAQATLEAARIDLQRTKVVSPIAGRIGRASITPGALVTASQAMAMATVQQLDPIYVDLTQSNMELLRLKRALSNGSMQSAGEAGTKVRLILEDGTAYPLQGTLQLAEASVDQSTGSVILRAVFPNPDRDLLPGMYVRAEIEEGVLAQALLVPQQAVTRNAQGQAQALVVDAQDVLVLRQLDLDQAVDGGWIVRQGLAAGDRVVVEGLQKAKPGIQVRVSQSTM
;
A
#
# COMPACT_ATOMS: atom_id res chain seq x y z
N MET A 1 -63.93 -98.01 -27.82
CA MET A 1 -62.47 -98.20 -28.06
C MET A 1 -61.67 -96.99 -28.56
N LYS A 2 -62.29 -95.98 -29.23
CA LYS A 2 -61.55 -94.78 -29.71
C LYS A 2 -61.12 -93.78 -28.62
N LYS A 3 -61.73 -93.70 -27.43
CA LYS A 3 -61.41 -92.77 -26.36
C LYS A 3 -60.22 -93.19 -25.51
N ILE A 4 -59.84 -94.49 -25.46
CA ILE A 4 -58.68 -94.98 -24.72
C ILE A 4 -57.33 -94.76 -25.48
N LEU A 5 -57.40 -94.81 -26.84
CA LEU A 5 -56.18 -94.53 -27.63
C LEU A 5 -55.74 -93.07 -27.59
N ILE A 6 -56.64 -92.10 -27.48
CA ILE A 6 -56.28 -90.65 -27.39
C ILE A 6 -55.67 -90.33 -26.05
N SER A 7 -56.03 -90.99 -24.95
CA SER A 7 -55.47 -90.74 -23.63
C SER A 7 -54.00 -91.29 -23.52
N ILE A 8 -53.66 -92.36 -24.22
CA ILE A 8 -52.29 -92.88 -24.20
C ILE A 8 -51.31 -92.05 -25.03
N VAL A 9 -51.76 -91.42 -26.13
CA VAL A 9 -50.95 -90.53 -26.98
C VAL A 9 -50.68 -89.24 -26.25
N ILE A 10 -51.62 -88.64 -25.50
CA ILE A 10 -51.41 -87.41 -24.72
C ILE A 10 -50.45 -87.64 -23.54
N LEU A 11 -50.52 -88.81 -22.88
CA LEU A 11 -49.56 -89.17 -21.78
C LEU A 11 -48.15 -89.38 -22.30
N ALA A 12 -47.95 -89.97 -23.49
CA ALA A 12 -46.65 -90.13 -24.10
C ALA A 12 -46.02 -88.81 -24.57
N ALA A 13 -46.84 -87.86 -25.06
CA ALA A 13 -46.35 -86.47 -25.46
C ALA A 13 -45.95 -85.60 -24.27
N VAL A 14 -46.64 -85.78 -23.13
CA VAL A 14 -46.27 -85.03 -21.90
C VAL A 14 -45.00 -85.64 -21.24
N GLY A 15 -44.83 -86.95 -21.31
CA GLY A 15 -43.62 -87.63 -20.80
C GLY A 15 -42.33 -87.28 -21.58
N LEU A 16 -42.44 -87.15 -22.90
CA LEU A 16 -41.31 -86.75 -23.76
C LEU A 16 -40.97 -85.23 -23.58
N GLY A 17 -41.95 -84.39 -23.33
CA GLY A 17 -41.73 -82.93 -23.04
C GLY A 17 -41.04 -82.72 -21.67
N TYR A 18 -41.29 -83.58 -20.68
CA TYR A 18 -40.69 -83.51 -19.34
C TYR A 18 -39.24 -84.00 -19.29
N LEU A 19 -38.84 -84.96 -20.15
CA LEU A 19 -37.47 -85.40 -20.22
C LEU A 19 -36.54 -84.45 -20.98
N SER A 20 -37.04 -83.63 -21.87
CA SER A 20 -36.22 -82.62 -22.58
C SER A 20 -35.96 -81.33 -21.78
N TRP A 21 -36.64 -81.13 -20.65
CA TRP A 21 -36.48 -79.90 -19.84
C TRP A 21 -35.51 -80.07 -18.65
N HIS A 22 -35.01 -81.35 -18.43
CA HIS A 22 -34.10 -81.65 -17.35
C HIS A 22 -32.71 -82.05 -17.85
N THR A 23 -32.22 -81.51 -18.97
CA THR A 23 -30.79 -81.58 -19.27
C THR A 23 -30.06 -80.58 -18.37
N PRO A 24 -29.12 -81.01 -17.51
CA PRO A 24 -28.30 -80.13 -16.71
C PRO A 24 -27.48 -79.26 -17.68
N SER A 25 -27.76 -78.01 -17.72
CA SER A 25 -26.92 -77.00 -18.37
C SER A 25 -25.54 -77.11 -17.73
N GLN A 26 -24.58 -77.59 -18.47
CA GLN A 26 -23.19 -77.52 -18.04
C GLN A 26 -22.87 -76.06 -17.75
N ALA A 27 -22.69 -75.75 -16.47
CA ALA A 27 -22.17 -74.53 -16.01
C ALA A 27 -20.79 -74.30 -16.67
N THR A 28 -20.73 -73.53 -17.73
CA THR A 28 -19.49 -72.99 -18.26
C THR A 28 -18.82 -72.29 -17.09
N ALA A 29 -17.66 -72.80 -16.64
CA ALA A 29 -16.83 -72.10 -15.67
C ALA A 29 -16.68 -70.60 -16.10
N PRO A 30 -16.82 -69.63 -15.18
CA PRO A 30 -16.62 -68.27 -15.54
C PRO A 30 -15.24 -68.10 -16.15
N THR A 31 -15.17 -67.89 -17.45
CA THR A 31 -13.95 -67.42 -18.14
C THR A 31 -13.45 -66.25 -17.32
N ALA A 32 -12.29 -66.43 -16.70
CA ALA A 32 -11.61 -65.37 -15.98
C ALA A 32 -11.63 -64.13 -16.88
N ALA A 33 -12.41 -63.14 -16.49
CA ALA A 33 -12.49 -61.89 -17.21
C ALA A 33 -11.06 -61.39 -17.34
N LYS A 34 -10.54 -61.35 -18.56
CA LYS A 34 -9.26 -60.71 -18.89
C LYS A 34 -9.34 -59.32 -18.26
N SER A 35 -8.62 -59.09 -17.13
CA SER A 35 -8.59 -57.78 -16.49
C SER A 35 -8.21 -56.77 -17.57
N ALA A 36 -9.08 -55.82 -17.80
CA ALA A 36 -8.77 -54.70 -18.72
C ALA A 36 -7.40 -54.13 -18.28
N PRO A 37 -6.52 -53.84 -19.24
CA PRO A 37 -5.20 -53.32 -18.89
C PRO A 37 -5.40 -52.10 -17.97
N ALA A 38 -4.70 -52.09 -16.84
CA ALA A 38 -4.77 -51.00 -15.86
C ALA A 38 -4.55 -49.66 -16.60
N PRO A 39 -5.45 -48.69 -16.44
CA PRO A 39 -5.33 -47.40 -17.13
C PRO A 39 -4.01 -46.74 -16.73
N GLU A 40 -3.34 -46.18 -17.70
CA GLU A 40 -2.10 -45.40 -17.49
C GLU A 40 -2.44 -43.99 -17.06
N VAL A 41 -1.80 -43.51 -16.00
CA VAL A 41 -1.94 -42.16 -15.44
C VAL A 41 -0.56 -41.56 -15.24
N ALA A 42 -0.43 -40.29 -15.56
CA ALA A 42 0.77 -39.53 -15.26
C ALA A 42 0.64 -38.90 -13.86
N VAL A 43 1.70 -39.04 -13.07
CA VAL A 43 1.73 -38.49 -11.70
C VAL A 43 2.88 -37.53 -11.51
N VAL A 44 2.68 -36.56 -10.60
CA VAL A 44 3.73 -35.69 -10.05
C VAL A 44 3.91 -36.07 -8.57
N THR A 45 5.15 -36.25 -8.17
CA THR A 45 5.49 -36.44 -6.75
C THR A 45 5.55 -35.09 -6.07
N MET A 46 4.76 -34.94 -5.02
CA MET A 46 4.68 -33.69 -4.26
C MET A 46 5.99 -33.42 -3.52
N GLN A 47 6.56 -32.25 -3.73
CA GLN A 47 7.76 -31.80 -3.06
C GLN A 47 7.49 -30.47 -2.37
N GLU A 48 8.10 -30.27 -1.21
CA GLU A 48 8.11 -28.97 -0.56
C GLU A 48 8.99 -28.01 -1.35
N LYS A 49 8.45 -26.85 -1.66
CA LYS A 49 9.16 -25.76 -2.34
C LYS A 49 9.00 -24.48 -1.55
N SER A 50 10.03 -23.63 -1.58
CA SER A 50 9.93 -22.28 -1.10
C SER A 50 9.11 -21.44 -2.09
N VAL A 51 8.06 -20.79 -1.60
CA VAL A 51 7.14 -20.00 -2.42
C VAL A 51 7.03 -18.60 -1.83
N THR A 52 7.31 -17.59 -2.64
CA THR A 52 7.07 -16.19 -2.28
C THR A 52 5.60 -15.86 -2.52
N LEU A 53 4.91 -15.43 -1.47
CA LEU A 53 3.54 -14.95 -1.59
C LEU A 53 3.55 -13.48 -1.99
N THR A 54 2.85 -13.18 -3.07
CA THR A 54 2.62 -11.81 -3.53
C THR A 54 1.13 -11.50 -3.45
N SER A 55 0.81 -10.28 -3.04
CA SER A 55 -0.54 -9.74 -3.02
C SER A 55 -0.63 -8.56 -3.96
N GLU A 56 -1.70 -8.51 -4.75
CA GLU A 56 -1.98 -7.38 -5.62
C GLU A 56 -3.03 -6.49 -4.95
N LEU A 57 -2.63 -5.27 -4.57
CA LEU A 57 -3.48 -4.31 -3.90
C LEU A 57 -3.83 -3.15 -4.81
N PRO A 58 -5.12 -2.74 -4.88
CA PRO A 58 -5.52 -1.53 -5.57
C PRO A 58 -5.08 -0.29 -4.79
N GLY A 59 -4.71 0.76 -5.51
CA GLY A 59 -4.29 2.01 -4.90
C GLY A 59 -4.44 3.22 -5.78
N ARG A 60 -4.11 4.38 -5.20
CA ARG A 60 -4.05 5.65 -5.90
C ARG A 60 -2.78 6.39 -5.53
N THR A 61 -2.22 7.07 -6.51
CA THR A 61 -1.09 7.96 -6.29
C THR A 61 -1.55 9.22 -5.55
N ALA A 62 -0.70 9.73 -4.65
CA ALA A 62 -0.92 10.95 -3.89
C ALA A 62 0.34 11.80 -3.86
N VAL A 63 0.19 13.10 -3.74
CA VAL A 63 1.33 14.03 -3.66
C VAL A 63 2.17 13.76 -2.41
N TYR A 64 3.48 13.88 -2.54
CA TYR A 64 4.39 13.77 -1.39
C TYR A 64 4.24 14.95 -0.44
N GLN A 65 4.26 16.18 -0.98
CA GLN A 65 3.99 17.42 -0.24
C GLN A 65 3.18 18.37 -1.10
N VAL A 66 2.28 19.11 -0.45
CA VAL A 66 1.48 20.18 -1.05
C VAL A 66 1.68 21.46 -0.26
N ALA A 67 1.94 22.55 -0.95
CA ALA A 67 1.95 23.87 -0.37
C ALA A 67 0.94 24.79 -1.08
N GLU A 68 -0.07 25.19 -0.36
CA GLU A 68 -0.98 26.25 -0.80
C GLU A 68 -0.33 27.60 -0.53
N ILE A 69 -0.07 28.35 -1.58
CA ILE A 69 0.56 29.67 -1.49
C ILE A 69 -0.50 30.71 -1.15
N ARG A 70 -0.44 31.23 0.07
CA ARG A 70 -1.36 32.24 0.59
C ARG A 70 -0.60 33.50 1.00
N PRO A 71 -1.12 34.72 0.77
CA PRO A 71 -0.44 35.92 1.18
C PRO A 71 -0.49 36.07 2.70
N GLN A 72 0.63 36.48 3.30
CA GLN A 72 0.72 36.75 4.74
C GLN A 72 0.47 38.26 5.07
N VAL A 73 0.53 39.09 4.05
CA VAL A 73 0.25 40.56 4.14
C VAL A 73 -0.67 40.95 3.00
N GLY A 74 -1.42 42.05 3.16
CA GLY A 74 -2.34 42.54 2.15
C GLY A 74 -1.67 43.51 1.20
N GLY A 75 -2.22 43.69 0.00
CA GLY A 75 -1.76 44.68 -0.99
C GLY A 75 -2.07 44.23 -2.42
N ILE A 76 -1.65 45.07 -3.37
CA ILE A 76 -1.85 44.82 -4.80
C ILE A 76 -0.70 43.97 -5.32
N ILE A 77 -1.00 42.93 -6.10
CA ILE A 77 0.02 42.14 -6.79
C ILE A 77 0.65 42.94 -7.90
N GLN A 78 1.93 43.28 -7.79
CA GLN A 78 2.67 43.99 -8.82
C GLN A 78 3.05 43.07 -9.98
N LYS A 79 3.55 41.85 -9.66
CA LYS A 79 3.97 40.89 -10.69
C LYS A 79 3.86 39.46 -10.20
N ARG A 80 3.70 38.54 -11.17
CA ARG A 80 3.89 37.08 -11.05
C ARG A 80 5.26 36.74 -11.65
N ALA A 81 6.10 36.02 -10.89
CA ALA A 81 7.49 35.76 -11.28
C ALA A 81 7.71 34.31 -11.79
N PHE A 82 6.66 33.53 -11.97
CA PHE A 82 6.73 32.15 -12.45
C PHE A 82 5.85 31.93 -13.67
N THR A 83 6.13 30.85 -14.40
CA THR A 83 5.27 30.29 -15.45
C THR A 83 4.48 29.13 -14.88
N GLU A 84 3.17 29.07 -15.16
CA GLU A 84 2.30 27.98 -14.70
C GLU A 84 2.76 26.63 -15.24
N GLY A 85 2.70 25.60 -14.40
CA GLY A 85 3.11 24.24 -14.76
C GLY A 85 4.61 23.99 -14.77
N THR A 86 5.46 24.98 -14.43
CA THR A 86 6.92 24.81 -14.35
C THR A 86 7.36 24.37 -12.95
N GLU A 87 8.61 23.92 -12.88
CA GLU A 87 9.28 23.61 -11.62
C GLU A 87 9.74 24.88 -10.91
N VAL A 88 9.57 24.91 -9.60
CA VAL A 88 10.06 25.92 -8.71
C VAL A 88 10.85 25.29 -7.56
N LYS A 89 11.84 26.02 -7.07
CA LYS A 89 12.62 25.62 -5.90
C LYS A 89 12.09 26.28 -4.64
N ALA A 90 12.37 25.69 -3.49
CA ALA A 90 12.13 26.37 -2.22
C ALA A 90 12.90 27.70 -2.19
N GLY A 91 12.18 28.80 -1.82
CA GLY A 91 12.70 30.16 -1.82
C GLY A 91 12.54 30.94 -3.12
N ASP A 92 12.13 30.32 -4.22
CA ASP A 92 11.87 31.03 -5.47
C ASP A 92 10.71 32.02 -5.30
N LEU A 93 10.90 33.25 -5.86
CA LEU A 93 9.89 34.27 -5.83
C LEU A 93 8.72 33.91 -6.76
N LEU A 94 7.52 33.84 -6.20
CA LEU A 94 6.30 33.51 -6.95
C LEU A 94 5.49 34.78 -7.28
N TYR A 95 5.25 35.62 -6.27
CA TYR A 95 4.52 36.89 -6.43
C TYR A 95 5.22 38.02 -5.69
N GLN A 96 5.09 39.21 -6.21
CA GLN A 96 5.48 40.44 -5.53
C GLN A 96 4.22 41.28 -5.22
N ILE A 97 3.93 41.43 -3.96
CA ILE A 97 2.95 42.41 -3.44
C ILE A 97 3.62 43.79 -3.41
N ASP A 98 2.88 44.84 -3.65
CA ASP A 98 3.41 46.24 -3.62
C ASP A 98 4.08 46.54 -2.25
N PRO A 99 5.42 46.75 -2.22
CA PRO A 99 6.15 46.95 -0.99
C PRO A 99 6.09 48.41 -0.48
N SER A 100 5.57 49.36 -1.28
CA SER A 100 5.75 50.81 -1.05
C SER A 100 5.30 51.26 0.34
N THR A 101 4.14 50.81 0.79
CA THR A 101 3.62 51.15 2.13
C THR A 101 4.44 50.53 3.25
N TYR A 102 4.95 49.30 3.05
CA TYR A 102 5.79 48.58 4.00
C TYR A 102 7.19 49.17 4.10
N GLU A 103 7.77 49.70 2.99
CA GLU A 103 9.05 50.41 2.97
C GLU A 103 8.98 51.71 3.77
N VAL A 104 7.87 52.45 3.64
CA VAL A 104 7.61 53.65 4.46
C VAL A 104 7.53 53.30 5.94
N THR A 105 6.81 52.21 6.30
CA THR A 105 6.68 51.75 7.68
C THR A 105 8.05 51.36 8.27
N VAL A 106 8.88 50.66 7.53
CA VAL A 106 10.27 50.32 7.95
C VAL A 106 11.09 51.62 8.16
N THR A 107 10.95 52.61 7.28
CA THR A 107 11.68 53.90 7.40
C THR A 107 11.24 54.64 8.64
N GLN A 108 9.95 54.69 8.96
CA GLN A 108 9.41 55.31 10.18
C GLN A 108 9.92 54.60 11.44
N ALA A 109 9.92 53.24 11.44
CA ALA A 109 10.42 52.46 12.57
C ALA A 109 11.95 52.66 12.77
N LYS A 110 12.72 52.78 11.68
CA LYS A 110 14.16 53.13 11.76
C LYS A 110 14.37 54.50 12.44
N ALA A 111 13.58 55.50 12.09
CA ALA A 111 13.65 56.83 12.70
C ALA A 111 13.29 56.77 14.20
N ALA A 112 12.31 55.96 14.61
CA ALA A 112 11.96 55.78 16.01
C ALA A 112 13.12 55.10 16.82
N VAL A 113 13.83 54.11 16.26
CA VAL A 113 15.02 53.56 16.87
C VAL A 113 16.13 54.59 17.03
N ALA A 114 16.35 55.43 16.01
CA ALA A 114 17.35 56.48 16.07
C ALA A 114 17.04 57.51 17.17
N LYS A 115 15.75 57.90 17.29
CA LYS A 115 15.28 58.79 18.37
C LYS A 115 15.52 58.16 19.75
N ALA A 116 15.08 56.93 19.98
CA ALA A 116 15.26 56.26 21.27
C ALA A 116 16.74 56.09 21.65
N LYS A 117 17.63 55.81 20.69
CA LYS A 117 19.08 55.78 20.92
C LYS A 117 19.64 57.17 21.29
N ALA A 118 19.18 58.25 20.67
CA ALA A 118 19.59 59.63 21.01
C ALA A 118 19.14 60.03 22.42
N GLU A 119 18.02 59.50 22.91
CA GLU A 119 17.52 59.69 24.28
C GLU A 119 18.29 58.85 25.30
N LEU A 120 18.74 57.67 24.94
CA LEU A 120 19.51 56.76 25.80
C LEU A 120 20.88 57.30 26.15
N GLU A 121 21.59 57.92 25.20
CA GLU A 121 22.98 58.33 25.40
C GLU A 121 23.16 59.35 26.53
N PRO A 122 22.37 60.45 26.65
CA PRO A 122 22.46 61.33 27.77
C PRO A 122 22.06 60.67 29.12
N ALA A 123 21.06 59.79 29.14
CA ALA A 123 20.69 59.04 30.33
C ALA A 123 21.84 58.13 30.81
N ARG A 124 22.52 57.47 29.90
CA ARG A 124 23.70 56.65 30.18
C ARG A 124 24.86 57.47 30.75
N LEU A 125 25.20 58.59 30.12
CA LEU A 125 26.28 59.47 30.60
C LEU A 125 25.95 60.04 31.99
N LYS A 126 24.67 60.36 32.26
CA LYS A 126 24.23 60.80 33.58
C LYS A 126 24.37 59.71 34.63
N ALA A 127 23.95 58.46 34.30
CA ALA A 127 24.06 57.35 35.21
C ALA A 127 25.51 56.98 35.55
N VAL A 128 26.42 57.05 34.59
CA VAL A 128 27.88 56.87 34.84
C VAL A 128 28.41 57.92 35.82
N ARG A 129 28.06 59.15 35.59
CA ARG A 129 28.48 60.27 36.46
C ARG A 129 27.96 60.11 37.89
N TYR A 130 26.67 59.78 38.06
CA TYR A 130 26.08 59.61 39.38
C TYR A 130 26.60 58.38 40.12
N ARG A 131 27.01 57.31 39.40
CA ARG A 131 27.69 56.17 39.98
C ARG A 131 29.02 56.53 40.61
N ASP A 132 29.77 57.48 40.06
CA ASP A 132 31.05 57.93 40.64
C ASP A 132 30.81 58.90 41.79
N LEU A 133 29.82 59.79 41.72
CA LEU A 133 29.48 60.76 42.78
C LEU A 133 28.91 60.09 44.05
N ILE A 134 28.16 58.98 43.91
CA ILE A 134 27.65 58.26 45.10
C ILE A 134 28.77 57.64 45.91
N ARG A 135 29.86 57.20 45.28
CA ARG A 135 31.04 56.64 46.00
C ARG A 135 31.71 57.70 46.86
N THR A 136 31.69 58.94 46.47
CA THR A 136 32.22 60.09 47.24
C THR A 136 31.17 60.70 48.18
N LYS A 137 29.98 60.15 48.27
CA LYS A 137 28.84 60.76 49.06
C LYS A 137 28.41 62.16 48.59
N ALA A 138 28.69 62.54 47.36
CA ALA A 138 28.36 63.86 46.78
C ALA A 138 26.92 63.96 46.28
N VAL A 139 26.16 62.86 46.25
CA VAL A 139 24.73 62.82 45.88
C VAL A 139 23.99 61.88 46.84
N SER A 140 22.65 62.05 46.94
CA SER A 140 21.77 61.17 47.74
C SER A 140 21.57 59.81 47.07
N GLN A 141 21.23 58.79 47.89
CA GLN A 141 20.87 57.45 47.35
C GLN A 141 19.62 57.58 46.43
N GLN A 142 18.65 58.40 46.83
CA GLN A 142 17.43 58.64 46.05
C GLN A 142 17.77 59.16 44.63
N ASP A 143 18.61 60.20 44.51
CA ASP A 143 19.02 60.76 43.24
C ASP A 143 19.73 59.73 42.36
N HIS A 144 20.58 58.88 42.95
CA HIS A 144 21.23 57.81 42.25
C HIS A 144 20.20 56.82 41.69
N ASP A 145 19.24 56.37 42.51
CA ASP A 145 18.24 55.37 42.11
C ASP A 145 17.28 55.91 41.06
N GLU A 146 16.92 57.19 41.11
CA GLU A 146 16.13 57.87 40.08
C GLU A 146 16.87 57.92 38.72
N VAL A 147 18.16 58.16 38.71
CA VAL A 147 18.99 58.15 37.51
C VAL A 147 19.16 56.73 36.94
N GLN A 148 19.30 55.73 37.79
CA GLN A 148 19.34 54.34 37.33
C GLN A 148 17.99 53.89 36.73
N ALA A 149 16.87 54.30 37.32
CA ALA A 149 15.54 54.03 36.79
C ALA A 149 15.33 54.70 35.42
N ALA A 150 15.78 55.97 35.28
CA ALA A 150 15.71 56.67 34.02
C ALA A 150 16.57 56.01 32.91
N LEU A 151 17.76 55.51 33.24
CA LEU A 151 18.57 54.73 32.32
C LEU A 151 17.86 53.46 31.90
N ALA A 152 17.34 52.69 32.84
CA ALA A 152 16.61 51.43 32.56
C ALA A 152 15.39 51.68 31.64
N LEU A 153 14.65 52.79 31.88
CA LEU A 153 13.53 53.19 31.03
C LEU A 153 14.00 53.53 29.59
N ALA A 154 15.11 54.26 29.44
CA ALA A 154 15.63 54.61 28.13
C ALA A 154 16.13 53.35 27.37
N GLU A 155 16.76 52.37 28.06
CA GLU A 155 17.15 51.11 27.49
C GLU A 155 15.93 50.29 27.03
N ALA A 156 14.87 50.22 27.84
CA ALA A 156 13.61 49.56 27.48
C ALA A 156 12.96 50.20 26.25
N ASN A 157 13.00 51.55 26.13
CA ASN A 157 12.47 52.27 24.95
C ASN A 157 13.23 51.91 23.68
N VAL A 158 14.55 51.78 23.72
CA VAL A 158 15.35 51.33 22.58
C VAL A 158 14.98 49.93 22.19
N SER A 159 14.84 48.99 23.14
CA SER A 159 14.44 47.61 22.90
C SER A 159 13.05 47.53 22.24
N SER A 160 12.09 48.33 22.74
CA SER A 160 10.73 48.40 22.17
C SER A 160 10.73 48.91 20.73
N ALA A 161 11.49 50.00 20.46
CA ALA A 161 11.60 50.55 19.12
C ALA A 161 12.29 49.58 18.15
N GLN A 162 13.28 48.82 18.62
CA GLN A 162 13.96 47.76 17.83
C GLN A 162 12.99 46.61 17.47
N ALA A 163 12.17 46.17 18.42
CA ALA A 163 11.16 45.15 18.17
C ALA A 163 10.12 45.60 17.11
N THR A 164 9.71 46.90 17.19
CA THR A 164 8.80 47.49 16.19
C THR A 164 9.44 47.52 14.80
N LEU A 165 10.73 47.89 14.72
CA LEU A 165 11.46 47.87 13.45
C LEU A 165 11.55 46.45 12.85
N GLU A 166 11.80 45.46 13.69
CA GLU A 166 11.89 44.10 13.23
C GLU A 166 10.54 43.55 12.72
N ALA A 167 9.44 43.88 13.39
CA ALA A 167 8.10 43.55 12.91
C ALA A 167 7.83 44.18 11.53
N ALA A 168 8.16 45.43 11.35
CA ALA A 168 8.00 46.13 10.05
C ALA A 168 8.87 45.51 8.93
N ARG A 169 10.07 45.04 9.26
CA ARG A 169 10.93 44.32 8.31
C ARG A 169 10.36 42.97 7.90
N ILE A 170 9.81 42.23 8.85
CA ILE A 170 9.15 40.94 8.58
C ILE A 170 7.98 41.17 7.63
N ASP A 171 7.15 42.17 7.85
CA ASP A 171 6.02 42.48 6.97
C ASP A 171 6.46 42.91 5.56
N LEU A 172 7.54 43.70 5.45
CA LEU A 172 8.14 44.03 4.17
C LEU A 172 8.70 42.78 3.46
N GLN A 173 9.34 41.86 4.19
CA GLN A 173 9.83 40.61 3.63
C GLN A 173 8.67 39.76 3.09
N ARG A 174 7.53 39.70 3.79
CA ARG A 174 6.32 38.98 3.41
C ARG A 174 5.64 39.50 2.14
N THR A 175 5.98 40.72 1.68
CA THR A 175 5.54 41.18 0.37
C THR A 175 6.14 40.39 -0.77
N LYS A 176 7.27 39.69 -0.55
CA LYS A 176 7.86 38.71 -1.45
C LYS A 176 7.29 37.36 -1.12
N VAL A 177 6.29 36.91 -1.87
CA VAL A 177 5.67 35.61 -1.70
C VAL A 177 6.54 34.56 -2.39
N VAL A 178 7.19 33.71 -1.61
CA VAL A 178 8.11 32.68 -2.08
C VAL A 178 7.54 31.28 -1.91
N SER A 179 8.06 30.33 -2.67
CA SER A 179 7.70 28.92 -2.50
C SER A 179 8.32 28.33 -1.24
N PRO A 180 7.55 27.69 -0.34
CA PRO A 180 8.08 27.03 0.84
C PRO A 180 8.71 25.66 0.53
N ILE A 181 8.35 25.02 -0.60
CA ILE A 181 8.83 23.72 -1.03
C ILE A 181 9.31 23.77 -2.48
N ALA A 182 10.14 22.82 -2.86
CA ALA A 182 10.43 22.56 -4.27
C ALA A 182 9.33 21.68 -4.88
N GLY A 183 8.97 21.92 -6.15
CA GLY A 183 7.97 21.13 -6.84
C GLY A 183 7.37 21.84 -8.03
N ARG A 184 6.32 21.25 -8.60
CA ARG A 184 5.61 21.80 -9.76
C ARG A 184 4.54 22.79 -9.30
N ILE A 185 4.60 24.01 -9.81
CA ILE A 185 3.58 25.03 -9.52
C ILE A 185 2.37 24.85 -10.46
N GLY A 186 1.18 24.88 -9.89
CA GLY A 186 -0.08 24.78 -10.62
C GLY A 186 -0.46 26.10 -11.30
N ARG A 187 -1.75 26.23 -11.61
CA ARG A 187 -2.32 27.49 -12.16
C ARG A 187 -2.31 28.60 -11.12
N ALA A 188 -2.12 29.81 -11.59
CA ALA A 188 -2.29 31.01 -10.78
C ALA A 188 -3.79 31.34 -10.66
N SER A 189 -4.29 31.42 -9.44
CA SER A 189 -5.67 31.88 -9.18
C SER A 189 -5.78 33.39 -9.12
N ILE A 190 -4.65 34.10 -9.02
CA ILE A 190 -4.56 35.55 -8.86
C ILE A 190 -3.64 36.11 -9.94
N THR A 191 -4.06 37.23 -10.54
CA THR A 191 -3.33 37.95 -11.61
C THR A 191 -2.70 39.25 -11.08
N PRO A 192 -1.64 39.73 -11.73
CA PRO A 192 -1.13 41.11 -11.44
C PRO A 192 -2.23 42.15 -11.52
N GLY A 193 -2.19 43.13 -10.60
CA GLY A 193 -3.23 44.15 -10.42
C GLY A 193 -4.34 43.77 -9.44
N ALA A 194 -4.47 42.50 -9.05
CA ALA A 194 -5.46 42.08 -8.07
C ALA A 194 -5.06 42.49 -6.64
N LEU A 195 -6.05 42.85 -5.84
CA LEU A 195 -5.89 43.10 -4.41
C LEU A 195 -5.98 41.77 -3.64
N VAL A 196 -5.00 41.50 -2.79
CA VAL A 196 -4.98 40.34 -1.88
C VAL A 196 -5.03 40.80 -0.42
N THR A 197 -5.56 39.93 0.44
CA THR A 197 -5.64 40.20 1.88
C THR A 197 -4.89 39.13 2.65
N ALA A 198 -4.32 39.48 3.79
CA ALA A 198 -3.60 38.54 4.64
C ALA A 198 -4.48 37.32 4.98
N SER A 199 -3.92 36.12 4.84
CA SER A 199 -4.57 34.85 5.18
C SER A 199 -5.91 34.55 4.47
N GLN A 200 -6.12 35.13 3.28
CA GLN A 200 -7.34 34.86 2.48
C GLN A 200 -7.58 33.40 2.25
N ALA A 201 -8.87 32.97 2.16
CA ALA A 201 -9.25 31.58 1.99
C ALA A 201 -8.80 30.98 0.64
N MET A 202 -8.79 31.78 -0.43
CA MET A 202 -8.35 31.35 -1.75
C MET A 202 -6.81 31.36 -1.83
N ALA A 203 -6.23 30.21 -2.17
CA ALA A 203 -4.80 30.15 -2.46
C ALA A 203 -4.47 30.87 -3.77
N MET A 204 -3.35 31.57 -3.81
CA MET A 204 -2.85 32.28 -5.00
C MET A 204 -2.34 31.30 -6.07
N ALA A 205 -1.73 30.22 -5.63
CA ALA A 205 -1.25 29.08 -6.41
C ALA A 205 -1.04 27.89 -5.48
N THR A 206 -0.83 26.70 -6.04
CA THR A 206 -0.47 25.50 -5.29
C THR A 206 0.83 24.93 -5.85
N VAL A 207 1.78 24.61 -5.00
CA VAL A 207 3.01 23.92 -5.37
C VAL A 207 2.91 22.49 -4.87
N GLN A 208 3.19 21.52 -5.74
CA GLN A 208 3.11 20.06 -5.46
C GLN A 208 4.46 19.43 -5.70
N GLN A 209 4.97 18.71 -4.70
CA GLN A 209 6.14 17.87 -4.85
C GLN A 209 5.69 16.52 -5.39
N LEU A 210 6.15 16.17 -6.61
CA LEU A 210 5.78 14.95 -7.32
C LEU A 210 6.88 13.89 -7.31
N ASP A 211 8.10 14.24 -6.91
CA ASP A 211 9.22 13.32 -6.72
C ASP A 211 9.83 13.55 -5.33
N PRO A 212 9.82 12.51 -4.47
CA PRO A 212 9.09 11.25 -4.63
C PRO A 212 7.56 11.44 -4.63
N ILE A 213 6.81 10.36 -4.92
CA ILE A 213 5.33 10.34 -4.89
C ILE A 213 4.84 9.27 -3.92
N TYR A 214 3.72 9.52 -3.25
CA TYR A 214 3.03 8.52 -2.45
C TYR A 214 2.10 7.67 -3.30
N VAL A 215 1.94 6.42 -2.87
CA VAL A 215 0.88 5.53 -3.35
C VAL A 215 0.13 5.00 -2.12
N ASP A 216 -1.14 5.33 -2.04
CA ASP A 216 -2.04 4.87 -1.00
C ASP A 216 -2.74 3.60 -1.48
N LEU A 217 -2.43 2.47 -0.85
CA LEU A 217 -2.91 1.14 -1.16
C LEU A 217 -3.98 0.74 -0.17
N THR A 218 -5.03 0.09 -0.65
CA THR A 218 -6.14 -0.34 0.20
C THR A 218 -6.04 -1.85 0.44
N GLN A 219 -5.95 -2.27 1.70
CA GLN A 219 -5.92 -3.67 2.13
C GLN A 219 -7.04 -3.97 3.11
N SER A 220 -7.67 -5.15 3.00
CA SER A 220 -8.65 -5.61 3.97
C SER A 220 -8.00 -5.83 5.35
N ASN A 221 -8.64 -5.33 6.42
CA ASN A 221 -8.18 -5.57 7.78
C ASN A 221 -8.12 -7.07 8.13
N MET A 222 -9.03 -7.89 7.59
CA MET A 222 -9.02 -9.34 7.80
C MET A 222 -7.75 -9.98 7.25
N GLU A 223 -7.32 -9.56 6.07
CA GLU A 223 -6.12 -10.07 5.40
C GLU A 223 -4.84 -9.64 6.12
N LEU A 224 -4.80 -8.37 6.55
CA LEU A 224 -3.70 -7.85 7.39
C LEU A 224 -3.56 -8.61 8.71
N LEU A 225 -4.67 -8.92 9.39
CA LEU A 225 -4.66 -9.72 10.62
C LEU A 225 -4.20 -11.16 10.36
N ARG A 226 -4.59 -11.75 9.22
CA ARG A 226 -4.15 -13.09 8.80
C ARG A 226 -2.64 -13.10 8.58
N LEU A 227 -2.11 -12.11 7.85
CA LEU A 227 -0.68 -11.95 7.61
C LEU A 227 0.10 -11.79 8.92
N LYS A 228 -0.35 -10.92 9.82
CA LYS A 228 0.28 -10.73 11.14
C LYS A 228 0.32 -12.03 11.96
N ARG A 229 -0.75 -12.83 11.92
CA ARG A 229 -0.78 -14.13 12.60
C ARG A 229 0.17 -15.13 11.97
N ALA A 230 0.24 -15.20 10.64
CA ALA A 230 1.15 -16.10 9.92
C ALA A 230 2.63 -15.77 10.21
N LEU A 231 2.98 -14.49 10.30
CA LEU A 231 4.31 -14.04 10.70
C LEU A 231 4.60 -14.36 12.18
N SER A 232 3.64 -14.14 13.08
CA SER A 232 3.84 -14.38 14.51
C SER A 232 3.95 -15.86 14.88
N ASN A 233 3.30 -16.75 14.13
CA ASN A 233 3.34 -18.21 14.33
C ASN A 233 4.59 -18.85 13.69
N GLY A 234 5.39 -18.08 12.95
CA GLY A 234 6.55 -18.60 12.21
C GLY A 234 6.19 -19.44 10.99
N SER A 235 4.91 -19.51 10.58
CA SER A 235 4.49 -20.21 9.36
C SER A 235 4.90 -19.49 8.08
N MET A 236 5.22 -18.21 8.19
CA MET A 236 5.71 -17.34 7.12
C MET A 236 6.94 -16.55 7.61
N GLN A 237 7.93 -16.40 6.76
CA GLN A 237 9.08 -15.55 7.03
C GLN A 237 8.85 -14.18 6.40
N SER A 238 9.21 -13.11 7.13
CA SER A 238 9.13 -11.75 6.57
C SER A 238 10.04 -11.60 5.35
N ALA A 239 9.59 -10.88 4.35
CA ALA A 239 10.34 -10.65 3.11
C ALA A 239 11.60 -9.76 3.27
N GLY A 240 11.92 -9.29 4.49
CA GLY A 240 13.16 -8.55 4.81
C GLY A 240 12.96 -7.43 5.82
N GLU A 241 14.06 -7.02 6.50
CA GLU A 241 14.06 -5.97 7.54
C GLU A 241 14.07 -4.52 6.97
N ALA A 242 14.38 -4.34 5.69
CA ALA A 242 14.58 -3.03 5.06
C ALA A 242 13.40 -2.59 4.19
N GLY A 243 12.20 -2.54 4.76
CA GLY A 243 10.99 -2.05 4.05
C GLY A 243 10.55 -2.99 2.92
N THR A 244 9.32 -3.46 2.95
CA THR A 244 8.77 -4.33 1.91
C THR A 244 8.83 -3.61 0.56
N LYS A 245 9.48 -4.22 -0.42
CA LYS A 245 9.53 -3.70 -1.80
C LYS A 245 8.17 -3.81 -2.44
N VAL A 246 7.80 -2.78 -3.16
CA VAL A 246 6.52 -2.68 -3.85
C VAL A 246 6.78 -2.41 -5.32
N ARG A 247 6.14 -3.19 -6.20
CA ARG A 247 6.11 -2.94 -7.64
C ARG A 247 4.76 -2.37 -8.02
N LEU A 248 4.73 -1.42 -8.96
CA LEU A 248 3.49 -0.87 -9.48
C LEU A 248 3.19 -1.40 -10.86
N ILE A 249 1.91 -1.64 -11.09
CA ILE A 249 1.32 -1.89 -12.40
C ILE A 249 0.38 -0.72 -12.67
N LEU A 250 0.62 -0.02 -13.76
CA LEU A 250 -0.18 1.12 -14.19
C LEU A 250 -1.54 0.66 -14.75
N GLU A 251 -2.44 1.61 -14.98
CA GLU A 251 -3.80 1.33 -15.47
C GLU A 251 -3.81 0.63 -16.84
N ASP A 252 -2.80 0.90 -17.68
CA ASP A 252 -2.62 0.26 -18.98
C ASP A 252 -2.03 -1.16 -18.91
N GLY A 253 -1.73 -1.66 -17.71
CA GLY A 253 -1.13 -2.97 -17.48
C GLY A 253 0.40 -2.98 -17.58
N THR A 254 1.06 -1.85 -17.85
CA THR A 254 2.52 -1.78 -17.87
C THR A 254 3.10 -1.71 -16.46
N ALA A 255 4.24 -2.37 -16.23
CA ALA A 255 4.94 -2.28 -14.97
C ALA A 255 5.73 -0.97 -14.88
N TYR A 256 5.59 -0.24 -13.79
CA TYR A 256 6.42 0.94 -13.52
C TYR A 256 7.88 0.52 -13.27
N PRO A 257 8.86 1.16 -13.89
CA PRO A 257 10.24 0.67 -13.89
C PRO A 257 10.96 0.78 -12.54
N LEU A 258 10.52 1.68 -11.66
CA LEU A 258 11.14 1.91 -10.36
C LEU A 258 10.33 1.25 -9.25
N GLN A 259 11.04 0.61 -8.32
CA GLN A 259 10.42 0.00 -7.14
C GLN A 259 10.25 1.04 -6.04
N GLY A 260 9.13 0.96 -5.33
CA GLY A 260 8.88 1.71 -4.12
C GLY A 260 9.13 0.90 -2.86
N THR A 261 9.00 1.58 -1.74
CA THR A 261 9.10 0.99 -0.40
C THR A 261 7.84 1.29 0.40
N LEU A 262 7.31 0.27 1.06
CA LEU A 262 6.20 0.42 1.99
C LEU A 262 6.72 1.14 3.24
N GLN A 263 6.10 2.28 3.61
CA GLN A 263 6.56 3.08 4.76
C GLN A 263 5.65 2.95 5.98
N LEU A 264 4.36 2.92 5.78
CA LEU A 264 3.39 3.03 6.87
C LEU A 264 2.13 2.21 6.56
N ALA A 265 1.66 1.48 7.58
CA ALA A 265 0.26 1.08 7.67
C ALA A 265 -0.44 2.06 8.61
N GLU A 266 -1.53 2.70 8.17
CA GLU A 266 -2.33 3.52 9.08
C GLU A 266 -2.81 2.69 10.27
N ALA A 267 -2.78 3.29 11.46
CA ALA A 267 -3.23 2.62 12.69
C ALA A 267 -4.76 2.55 12.80
N SER A 268 -5.48 3.17 11.86
CA SER A 268 -6.94 3.24 11.84
C SER A 268 -7.53 2.41 10.70
N VAL A 269 -8.68 1.79 10.98
CA VAL A 269 -9.48 1.07 10.00
C VAL A 269 -10.61 2.00 9.57
N ASP A 270 -10.81 2.16 8.26
CA ASP A 270 -11.98 2.86 7.74
C ASP A 270 -13.24 2.06 8.10
N GLN A 271 -14.16 2.69 8.87
CA GLN A 271 -15.35 2.02 9.40
C GLN A 271 -16.36 1.65 8.31
N SER A 272 -16.36 2.33 7.17
CA SER A 272 -17.32 2.09 6.10
C SER A 272 -16.92 0.91 5.22
N THR A 273 -15.61 0.69 5.02
CA THR A 273 -15.07 -0.33 4.12
C THR A 273 -14.40 -1.49 4.86
N GLY A 274 -14.03 -1.32 6.12
CA GLY A 274 -13.24 -2.30 6.88
C GLY A 274 -11.80 -2.42 6.37
N SER A 275 -11.31 -1.41 5.67
CA SER A 275 -9.99 -1.41 5.02
C SER A 275 -8.98 -0.59 5.82
N VAL A 276 -7.71 -0.91 5.64
CA VAL A 276 -6.55 -0.17 6.15
C VAL A 276 -5.80 0.40 4.95
N ILE A 277 -5.32 1.63 5.08
CA ILE A 277 -4.48 2.27 4.07
C ILE A 277 -3.02 1.95 4.37
N LEU A 278 -2.33 1.40 3.38
CA LEU A 278 -0.89 1.20 3.37
C LEU A 278 -0.28 2.26 2.46
N ARG A 279 0.69 3.01 2.96
CA ARG A 279 1.37 4.04 2.18
C ARG A 279 2.75 3.57 1.75
N ALA A 280 2.98 3.61 0.45
CA ALA A 280 4.29 3.35 -0.15
C ALA A 280 4.86 4.63 -0.79
N VAL A 281 6.18 4.72 -0.86
CA VAL A 281 6.91 5.83 -1.49
C VAL A 281 7.60 5.32 -2.73
N PHE A 282 7.43 6.04 -3.82
CA PHE A 282 8.04 5.74 -5.11
C PHE A 282 8.87 6.91 -5.62
N PRO A 283 10.09 6.65 -6.14
CA PRO A 283 10.80 7.65 -6.94
C PRO A 283 9.98 7.96 -8.21
N ASN A 284 9.92 9.22 -8.60
CA ASN A 284 9.16 9.67 -9.77
C ASN A 284 9.92 10.77 -10.55
N PRO A 285 11.17 10.52 -10.96
CA PRO A 285 12.01 11.53 -11.59
C PRO A 285 11.43 12.03 -12.92
N ASP A 286 10.83 11.15 -13.71
CA ASP A 286 10.24 11.45 -15.02
C ASP A 286 8.80 11.99 -14.92
N ARG A 287 8.22 11.96 -13.71
CA ARG A 287 6.85 12.44 -13.41
C ARG A 287 5.73 11.73 -14.17
N ASP A 288 5.96 10.49 -14.52
CA ASP A 288 4.95 9.64 -15.17
C ASP A 288 3.77 9.35 -14.23
N LEU A 289 4.05 9.29 -12.92
CA LEU A 289 3.01 9.15 -11.90
C LEU A 289 2.45 10.54 -11.54
N LEU A 290 1.20 10.77 -11.90
CA LEU A 290 0.46 11.97 -11.53
C LEU A 290 -0.45 11.69 -10.34
N PRO A 291 -0.69 12.65 -9.44
CA PRO A 291 -1.59 12.47 -8.31
C PRO A 291 -3.02 12.09 -8.74
N GLY A 292 -3.60 11.12 -8.06
CA GLY A 292 -4.95 10.61 -8.32
C GLY A 292 -5.02 9.48 -9.35
N MET A 293 -3.92 9.08 -9.99
CA MET A 293 -3.89 7.93 -10.90
C MET A 293 -4.23 6.64 -10.14
N TYR A 294 -5.02 5.79 -10.78
CA TYR A 294 -5.26 4.43 -10.32
C TYR A 294 -4.05 3.55 -10.65
N VAL A 295 -3.64 2.75 -9.69
CA VAL A 295 -2.50 1.82 -9.83
C VAL A 295 -2.81 0.53 -9.07
N ARG A 296 -2.14 -0.54 -9.44
CA ARG A 296 -2.12 -1.80 -8.70
C ARG A 296 -0.71 -2.02 -8.18
N ALA A 297 -0.59 -2.40 -6.93
CA ALA A 297 0.70 -2.65 -6.32
C ALA A 297 0.87 -4.13 -6.01
N GLU A 298 1.95 -4.72 -6.47
CA GLU A 298 2.38 -6.05 -6.06
C GLU A 298 3.30 -5.92 -4.84
N ILE A 299 2.88 -6.51 -3.74
CA ILE A 299 3.62 -6.53 -2.47
C ILE A 299 4.04 -7.97 -2.17
N GLU A 300 5.30 -8.17 -1.84
CA GLU A 300 5.79 -9.44 -1.31
C GLU A 300 5.40 -9.55 0.17
N GLU A 301 4.43 -10.40 0.48
CA GLU A 301 3.92 -10.57 1.85
C GLU A 301 4.86 -11.42 2.71
N GLY A 302 5.54 -12.38 2.10
CA GLY A 302 6.47 -13.26 2.79
C GLY A 302 6.81 -14.51 2.00
N VAL A 303 7.63 -15.36 2.59
CA VAL A 303 8.09 -16.61 2.00
C VAL A 303 7.61 -17.79 2.84
N LEU A 304 6.88 -18.69 2.21
CA LEU A 304 6.55 -20.01 2.76
C LEU A 304 7.69 -20.98 2.43
N ALA A 305 8.50 -21.33 3.43
CA ALA A 305 9.69 -22.15 3.21
C ALA A 305 9.35 -23.60 2.79
N GLN A 306 8.21 -24.12 3.20
CA GLN A 306 7.76 -25.51 3.01
C GLN A 306 6.33 -25.54 2.49
N ALA A 307 6.10 -25.04 1.27
CA ALA A 307 4.80 -25.11 0.62
C ALA A 307 4.69 -26.32 -0.29
N LEU A 308 3.56 -27.04 -0.23
CA LEU A 308 3.20 -28.06 -1.20
C LEU A 308 2.38 -27.41 -2.31
N LEU A 309 2.91 -27.45 -3.54
CA LEU A 309 2.23 -26.92 -4.73
C LEU A 309 1.64 -28.08 -5.53
N VAL A 310 0.31 -28.14 -5.64
CA VAL A 310 -0.38 -29.09 -6.51
C VAL A 310 -0.72 -28.40 -7.83
N PRO A 311 -0.38 -29.01 -8.99
CA PRO A 311 -0.73 -28.44 -10.29
C PRO A 311 -2.24 -28.24 -10.44
N GLN A 312 -2.66 -27.12 -11.05
CA GLN A 312 -4.09 -26.80 -11.19
C GLN A 312 -4.87 -27.89 -11.92
N GLN A 313 -4.26 -28.56 -12.90
CA GLN A 313 -4.86 -29.64 -13.67
C GLN A 313 -5.12 -30.92 -12.86
N ALA A 314 -4.43 -31.12 -11.72
CA ALA A 314 -4.61 -32.29 -10.84
C ALA A 314 -5.80 -32.09 -9.88
N VAL A 315 -6.32 -30.86 -9.74
CA VAL A 315 -7.39 -30.55 -8.82
C VAL A 315 -8.73 -30.58 -9.54
N THR A 316 -9.65 -31.36 -8.98
CA THR A 316 -11.06 -31.40 -9.41
C THR A 316 -11.95 -30.88 -8.30
N ARG A 317 -13.18 -30.46 -8.62
CA ARG A 317 -14.17 -30.06 -7.62
C ARG A 317 -15.34 -31.02 -7.63
N ASN A 318 -15.80 -31.42 -6.44
CA ASN A 318 -17.00 -32.24 -6.30
C ASN A 318 -18.27 -31.38 -6.50
N ALA A 319 -19.45 -32.04 -6.44
CA ALA A 319 -20.74 -31.36 -6.59
C ALA A 319 -21.02 -30.30 -5.51
N GLN A 320 -20.34 -30.37 -4.36
CA GLN A 320 -20.41 -29.39 -3.27
C GLN A 320 -19.37 -28.27 -3.43
N GLY A 321 -18.57 -28.26 -4.51
CA GLY A 321 -17.54 -27.26 -4.76
C GLY A 321 -16.20 -27.51 -4.03
N GLN A 322 -16.07 -28.59 -3.24
CA GLN A 322 -14.87 -28.90 -2.49
C GLN A 322 -13.77 -29.41 -3.42
N ALA A 323 -12.55 -28.94 -3.21
CA ALA A 323 -11.38 -29.36 -3.97
C ALA A 323 -10.96 -30.80 -3.58
N GLN A 324 -10.61 -31.58 -4.58
CA GLN A 324 -10.15 -32.99 -4.42
C GLN A 324 -9.10 -33.32 -5.46
N ALA A 325 -8.23 -34.27 -5.13
CA ALA A 325 -7.27 -34.83 -6.06
C ALA A 325 -7.22 -36.35 -5.94
N LEU A 326 -6.82 -37.03 -7.02
CA LEU A 326 -6.53 -38.46 -7.02
C LEU A 326 -5.05 -38.67 -6.68
N VAL A 327 -4.80 -39.43 -5.66
CA VAL A 327 -3.45 -39.80 -5.18
C VAL A 327 -3.24 -41.30 -5.40
N VAL A 328 -2.08 -41.67 -5.86
CA VAL A 328 -1.68 -43.07 -6.03
C VAL A 328 -1.02 -43.56 -4.75
N ASP A 329 -1.56 -44.63 -4.13
CA ASP A 329 -1.00 -45.21 -2.92
C ASP A 329 0.22 -46.11 -3.21
N ALA A 330 0.77 -46.77 -2.17
CA ALA A 330 1.92 -47.66 -2.27
C ALA A 330 1.65 -48.92 -3.09
N GLN A 331 0.38 -49.27 -3.30
CA GLN A 331 -0.09 -50.44 -4.07
C GLN A 331 -0.54 -50.10 -5.49
N ASP A 332 -0.25 -48.85 -5.94
CA ASP A 332 -0.68 -48.30 -7.22
C ASP A 332 -2.21 -48.24 -7.39
N VAL A 333 -2.95 -48.08 -6.27
CA VAL A 333 -4.40 -47.86 -6.26
C VAL A 333 -4.71 -46.40 -6.10
N LEU A 334 -5.73 -45.93 -6.83
CA LEU A 334 -6.19 -44.54 -6.77
C LEU A 334 -7.05 -44.28 -5.53
N VAL A 335 -6.63 -43.32 -4.74
CA VAL A 335 -7.35 -42.81 -3.56
C VAL A 335 -7.77 -41.38 -3.78
N LEU A 336 -9.05 -41.10 -3.59
CA LEU A 336 -9.56 -39.73 -3.64
C LEU A 336 -9.28 -39.04 -2.30
N ARG A 337 -8.57 -37.91 -2.33
CA ARG A 337 -8.33 -37.08 -1.13
C ARG A 337 -8.97 -35.70 -1.28
N GLN A 338 -9.63 -35.25 -0.24
CA GLN A 338 -10.13 -33.90 -0.12
C GLN A 338 -8.97 -32.95 0.21
N LEU A 339 -8.96 -31.80 -0.44
CA LEU A 339 -7.89 -30.81 -0.30
C LEU A 339 -8.45 -29.52 0.29
N ASP A 340 -7.71 -28.94 1.23
CA ASP A 340 -7.85 -27.56 1.61
C ASP A 340 -6.78 -26.74 0.87
N LEU A 341 -7.23 -25.88 -0.04
CA LEU A 341 -6.37 -25.09 -0.91
C LEU A 341 -6.37 -23.63 -0.47
N ASP A 342 -5.20 -23.02 -0.57
CA ASP A 342 -5.05 -21.57 -0.39
C ASP A 342 -5.11 -20.86 -1.76
N GLN A 343 -4.17 -19.97 -2.01
CA GLN A 343 -4.08 -19.21 -3.25
C GLN A 343 -3.32 -19.99 -4.34
N ALA A 344 -3.57 -19.62 -5.59
CA ALA A 344 -2.84 -20.14 -6.74
C ALA A 344 -1.55 -19.31 -6.94
N VAL A 345 -0.41 -20.00 -7.09
CA VAL A 345 0.90 -19.41 -7.35
C VAL A 345 1.61 -20.26 -8.39
N ASP A 346 2.26 -19.62 -9.37
CA ASP A 346 3.10 -20.28 -10.38
C ASP A 346 2.42 -21.48 -11.09
N GLY A 347 1.13 -21.35 -11.40
CA GLY A 347 0.36 -22.39 -12.09
C GLY A 347 -0.08 -23.59 -11.21
N GLY A 348 0.19 -23.55 -9.89
CA GLY A 348 -0.24 -24.52 -8.89
C GLY A 348 -1.11 -23.89 -7.80
N TRP A 349 -1.76 -24.75 -7.00
CA TRP A 349 -2.43 -24.36 -5.76
C TRP A 349 -1.57 -24.68 -4.56
N ILE A 350 -1.45 -23.77 -3.60
CA ILE A 350 -0.85 -24.06 -2.30
C ILE A 350 -1.81 -24.94 -1.51
N VAL A 351 -1.34 -26.08 -1.04
CA VAL A 351 -2.11 -27.05 -0.26
C VAL A 351 -1.88 -26.78 1.23
N ARG A 352 -2.97 -26.51 1.98
CA ARG A 352 -2.93 -26.40 3.44
C ARG A 352 -3.07 -27.75 4.11
N GLN A 353 -4.00 -28.58 3.61
CA GLN A 353 -4.29 -29.89 4.15
C GLN A 353 -4.72 -30.88 3.06
N GLY A 354 -4.48 -32.15 3.27
CA GLY A 354 -4.92 -33.24 2.39
C GLY A 354 -3.82 -33.94 1.59
N LEU A 355 -2.63 -33.33 1.46
CA LEU A 355 -1.45 -33.93 0.84
C LEU A 355 -0.24 -33.81 1.75
N ALA A 356 0.71 -34.72 1.56
CA ALA A 356 2.01 -34.77 2.22
C ALA A 356 3.15 -34.76 1.18
N ALA A 357 4.34 -34.37 1.61
CA ALA A 357 5.54 -34.54 0.78
C ALA A 357 5.74 -36.02 0.44
N GLY A 358 6.03 -36.36 -0.82
CA GLY A 358 6.15 -37.72 -1.35
C GLY A 358 4.86 -38.30 -1.91
N ASP A 359 3.69 -37.68 -1.71
CA ASP A 359 2.44 -38.17 -2.33
C ASP A 359 2.52 -38.06 -3.87
N ARG A 360 2.02 -39.10 -4.56
CA ARG A 360 1.98 -39.16 -6.02
C ARG A 360 0.60 -38.70 -6.50
N VAL A 361 0.49 -37.47 -7.00
CA VAL A 361 -0.78 -36.88 -7.44
C VAL A 361 -0.95 -37.04 -8.94
N VAL A 362 -2.12 -37.51 -9.37
CA VAL A 362 -2.45 -37.70 -10.80
C VAL A 362 -2.66 -36.35 -11.47
N VAL A 363 -1.92 -36.11 -12.55
CA VAL A 363 -2.00 -34.89 -13.38
C VAL A 363 -2.63 -35.15 -14.74
N GLU A 364 -2.46 -36.36 -15.31
CA GLU A 364 -3.06 -36.74 -16.60
C GLU A 364 -3.77 -38.08 -16.49
N GLY A 365 -4.75 -38.31 -17.36
CA GLY A 365 -5.54 -39.57 -17.37
C GLY A 365 -6.75 -39.51 -16.41
N LEU A 366 -7.08 -38.38 -15.80
CA LEU A 366 -8.18 -38.21 -14.83
C LEU A 366 -9.54 -38.72 -15.36
N GLN A 367 -9.80 -38.65 -16.68
CA GLN A 367 -11.05 -39.14 -17.28
C GLN A 367 -11.23 -40.64 -17.19
N LYS A 368 -10.14 -41.41 -17.13
CA LYS A 368 -10.11 -42.87 -17.03
C LYS A 368 -9.88 -43.34 -15.60
N ALA A 369 -9.46 -42.45 -14.73
CA ALA A 369 -9.08 -42.70 -13.35
C ALA A 369 -10.33 -42.69 -12.43
N LYS A 370 -10.65 -43.81 -11.82
CA LYS A 370 -11.71 -43.88 -10.81
C LYS A 370 -11.10 -44.28 -9.46
N PRO A 371 -11.59 -43.76 -8.35
CA PRO A 371 -11.13 -44.20 -7.03
C PRO A 371 -11.28 -45.70 -6.85
N GLY A 372 -10.28 -46.36 -6.23
CA GLY A 372 -10.29 -47.78 -5.93
C GLY A 372 -9.78 -48.68 -7.05
N ILE A 373 -9.39 -48.17 -8.22
CA ILE A 373 -8.78 -48.99 -9.30
C ILE A 373 -7.26 -48.96 -9.25
N GLN A 374 -6.64 -50.05 -9.66
CA GLN A 374 -5.21 -50.14 -9.83
C GLN A 374 -4.81 -49.48 -11.18
N VAL A 375 -3.73 -48.69 -11.20
CA VAL A 375 -3.26 -47.96 -12.36
C VAL A 375 -1.81 -48.26 -12.69
N ARG A 376 -1.42 -47.97 -13.92
CA ARG A 376 0.00 -47.89 -14.31
C ARG A 376 0.46 -46.46 -14.18
N VAL A 377 1.51 -46.26 -13.43
CA VAL A 377 2.06 -44.94 -13.14
C VAL A 377 3.14 -44.62 -14.16
N SER A 378 2.99 -43.49 -14.84
CA SER A 378 4.07 -42.85 -15.59
C SER A 378 4.44 -41.53 -14.87
N GLN A 379 5.73 -41.22 -14.80
CA GLN A 379 6.15 -39.93 -14.22
C GLN A 379 5.99 -38.81 -15.23
N SER A 380 5.26 -37.77 -14.88
CA SER A 380 5.24 -36.51 -15.63
C SER A 380 6.39 -35.62 -15.16
N THR A 381 7.26 -35.22 -16.06
CA THR A 381 8.31 -34.22 -15.80
C THR A 381 7.69 -32.85 -16.09
N MET A 382 7.48 -32.04 -15.05
CA MET A 382 7.21 -30.60 -15.18
C MET A 382 8.51 -29.83 -15.31
#